data_efae6287660951736a7e053dc2d7e460
#
_entry.id   efae6287660951736a7e053dc2d7e460
#
_cell.length_a   1.000
_cell.length_b   1.000
_cell.length_c   1.000
_cell.angle_alpha   90.00
_cell.angle_beta   90.00
_cell.angle_gamma   90.00
#
_symmetry.space_group_name_H-M   'P 1'
#
loop_
_entity.id
_entity.type
_entity.pdbx_description
1 polymer ?
#
loop_
_entity_poly.entity_id
_entity_poly.type
_entity_poly.pdbx_seq_one_letter_code
_entity_poly.pdbx_strand_id
1 'polypeptide(L)'
;MRVFFIIRALVLTVTLSLSAPAQEIDEQLLLKHFHSISSEEIAAWMAELCSPKYNGRLAGTPEYLASAEWVAEKFKEWGIKPAGDNGSYFQWFDQPYTVVNDMGSLQMQINQKDGTTIVKSYHAPSEYYPGMNSGNGEVTAEVVFVGYGVTAPELNYDDYKGMDVKGKIVLMNRDVPYKDVRNPVYARWVKYCFHQYKVENAALHGAAGMLYIDGNSANPNISYIENMIVCGIGPEPLADIFSGLGKDNATVTAQIDKLFIPASFSTGKIMTLKANTTRHPEGRTCNVAGIIGGSDPVLKDEVIIIGAHMDAVGNAGGLLVPGGFDNASGVVDIMAAAQALAVSGIKLKRTVLFLLIGGEETGLRGSKFYTANPLFPKEKTITYINLDMVGNGTGLAVSASASCDSLTEYFKTANERYIHRPMRVSASGGSFYGRPRSDDLVFLADGYRTMNISTTDGVKPVWYHLPGDDETAVTPEIMEDVAKLIYLAFIEMANADLPGL
;
A
#
# COMPACT_ATOMS: atom_id res chain seq x y z
N MET A 1 41.36 73.31 -24.84
CA MET A 1 40.29 72.44 -24.44
C MET A 1 40.36 71.17 -25.36
N ARG A 2 40.92 70.09 -24.88
CA ARG A 2 41.04 68.82 -25.61
C ARG A 2 39.99 67.89 -25.03
N VAL A 3 39.00 67.44 -25.85
CA VAL A 3 37.95 66.47 -25.49
C VAL A 3 38.50 65.11 -25.82
N PHE A 4 38.62 64.22 -24.79
CA PHE A 4 38.93 62.81 -24.96
C PHE A 4 37.63 62.02 -25.12
N PHE A 5 37.43 61.35 -26.27
CA PHE A 5 36.39 60.33 -26.47
C PHE A 5 36.91 58.98 -25.99
N ILE A 6 36.27 58.41 -25.00
CA ILE A 6 36.50 57.02 -24.56
C ILE A 6 35.50 56.15 -25.28
N ILE A 7 35.98 55.31 -26.22
CA ILE A 7 35.16 54.23 -26.86
C ILE A 7 35.22 53.02 -25.94
N ARG A 8 34.08 52.68 -25.32
CA ARG A 8 33.92 51.39 -24.62
C ARG A 8 33.54 50.33 -25.67
N ALA A 9 34.46 49.39 -25.94
CA ALA A 9 34.18 48.18 -26.68
C ALA A 9 33.37 47.21 -25.81
N LEU A 10 32.14 46.90 -26.24
CA LEU A 10 31.28 45.87 -25.65
C LEU A 10 31.72 44.53 -26.24
N VAL A 11 32.40 43.69 -25.47
CA VAL A 11 32.71 42.32 -25.86
C VAL A 11 31.48 41.46 -25.56
N LEU A 12 30.74 41.08 -26.60
CA LEU A 12 29.61 40.14 -26.51
C LEU A 12 30.19 38.74 -26.54
N THR A 13 30.31 38.11 -25.36
CA THR A 13 30.63 36.68 -25.25
C THR A 13 29.37 35.87 -25.58
N VAL A 14 29.28 35.37 -26.80
CA VAL A 14 28.27 34.35 -27.19
C VAL A 14 28.77 33.02 -26.65
N THR A 15 28.19 32.55 -25.55
CA THR A 15 28.33 31.17 -25.11
C THR A 15 27.48 30.30 -26.01
N LEU A 16 28.09 29.66 -27.00
CA LEU A 16 27.45 28.54 -27.70
C LEU A 16 27.33 27.37 -26.72
N SER A 17 26.13 27.13 -26.24
CA SER A 17 25.77 25.88 -25.60
C SER A 17 25.80 24.78 -26.67
N LEU A 18 26.92 24.06 -26.77
CA LEU A 18 26.97 22.81 -27.51
C LEU A 18 26.10 21.82 -26.73
N SER A 19 24.84 21.67 -27.14
CA SER A 19 24.06 20.50 -26.77
C SER A 19 24.79 19.28 -27.34
N ALA A 20 25.30 18.41 -26.46
CA ALA A 20 25.81 17.12 -26.88
C ALA A 20 24.67 16.39 -27.63
N PRO A 21 24.96 15.73 -28.77
CA PRO A 21 23.94 14.98 -29.48
C PRO A 21 23.34 13.96 -28.51
N ALA A 22 22.02 13.78 -28.57
CA ALA A 22 21.35 12.72 -27.83
C ALA A 22 22.08 11.40 -28.14
N GLN A 23 22.54 10.72 -27.11
CA GLN A 23 23.21 9.43 -27.29
C GLN A 23 22.20 8.48 -27.92
N GLU A 24 22.42 8.12 -29.17
CA GLU A 24 21.57 7.14 -29.88
C GLU A 24 21.70 5.80 -29.14
N ILE A 25 20.60 5.30 -28.61
CA ILE A 25 20.59 4.02 -27.90
C ILE A 25 20.73 2.91 -28.94
N ASP A 26 21.69 2.03 -28.76
CA ASP A 26 21.86 0.86 -29.62
C ASP A 26 20.62 -0.05 -29.49
N GLU A 27 19.80 -0.07 -30.54
CA GLU A 27 18.55 -0.83 -30.58
C GLU A 27 18.79 -2.34 -30.43
N GLN A 28 19.92 -2.87 -30.97
CA GLN A 28 20.23 -4.28 -30.78
C GLN A 28 20.54 -4.62 -29.35
N LEU A 29 21.24 -3.74 -28.64
CA LEU A 29 21.52 -3.88 -27.22
C LEU A 29 20.23 -3.75 -26.41
N LEU A 30 19.37 -2.77 -26.72
CA LEU A 30 18.06 -2.60 -26.09
C LEU A 30 17.22 -3.87 -26.21
N LEU A 31 17.05 -4.40 -27.43
CA LEU A 31 16.22 -5.57 -27.70
C LEU A 31 16.80 -6.85 -27.09
N LYS A 32 18.13 -6.99 -27.04
CA LYS A 32 18.77 -8.13 -26.38
C LYS A 32 18.32 -8.25 -24.93
N HIS A 33 18.32 -7.17 -24.19
CA HIS A 33 17.94 -7.18 -22.77
C HIS A 33 16.43 -7.12 -22.55
N PHE A 34 15.66 -6.53 -23.45
CA PHE A 34 14.21 -6.66 -23.51
C PHE A 34 13.78 -8.14 -23.60
N HIS A 35 14.42 -8.92 -24.46
CA HIS A 35 14.12 -10.35 -24.62
C HIS A 35 14.74 -11.24 -23.53
N SER A 36 15.60 -10.71 -22.66
CA SER A 36 16.08 -11.46 -21.50
C SER A 36 15.11 -11.44 -20.31
N ILE A 37 14.17 -10.51 -20.27
CA ILE A 37 13.07 -10.53 -19.29
C ILE A 37 12.14 -11.68 -19.67
N SER A 38 11.94 -12.63 -18.76
CA SER A 38 11.18 -13.86 -19.06
C SER A 38 10.15 -14.18 -17.96
N SER A 39 9.00 -14.67 -18.40
CA SER A 39 7.95 -15.16 -17.51
C SER A 39 8.39 -16.35 -16.66
N GLU A 40 9.35 -17.15 -17.12
CA GLU A 40 9.90 -18.28 -16.36
C GLU A 40 10.69 -17.79 -15.12
N GLU A 41 11.55 -16.78 -15.27
CA GLU A 41 12.29 -16.22 -14.13
C GLU A 41 11.37 -15.47 -13.19
N ILE A 42 10.39 -14.72 -13.71
CA ILE A 42 9.33 -14.05 -12.93
C ILE A 42 8.56 -15.07 -12.09
N ALA A 43 8.11 -16.18 -12.69
CA ALA A 43 7.42 -17.24 -11.97
C ALA A 43 8.28 -17.85 -10.85
N ALA A 44 9.57 -18.04 -11.09
CA ALA A 44 10.51 -18.56 -10.09
C ALA A 44 10.67 -17.60 -8.91
N TRP A 45 10.74 -16.30 -9.14
CA TRP A 45 10.83 -15.28 -8.07
C TRP A 45 9.51 -15.08 -7.33
N MET A 46 8.37 -15.20 -8.03
CA MET A 46 7.05 -15.24 -7.40
C MET A 46 6.95 -16.42 -6.42
N ALA A 47 7.32 -17.62 -6.87
CA ALA A 47 7.34 -18.81 -6.02
C ALA A 47 8.29 -18.67 -4.82
N GLU A 48 9.43 -18.02 -4.99
CA GLU A 48 10.35 -17.72 -3.89
C GLU A 48 9.72 -16.77 -2.87
N LEU A 49 9.21 -15.60 -3.29
CA LEU A 49 8.64 -14.62 -2.36
C LEU A 49 7.34 -15.10 -1.70
N CYS A 50 6.54 -15.94 -2.38
CA CYS A 50 5.33 -16.55 -1.83
C CYS A 50 5.62 -17.78 -0.96
N SER A 51 6.88 -18.23 -0.88
CA SER A 51 7.20 -19.47 -0.16
C SER A 51 6.91 -19.35 1.34
N PRO A 52 6.51 -20.46 1.99
CA PRO A 52 6.26 -20.49 3.44
C PRO A 52 7.45 -20.07 4.31
N LYS A 53 8.66 -20.08 3.75
CA LYS A 53 9.90 -19.64 4.39
C LYS A 53 9.82 -18.18 4.87
N TYR A 54 9.08 -17.34 4.17
CA TYR A 54 8.91 -15.92 4.53
C TYR A 54 7.63 -15.62 5.31
N ASN A 55 6.86 -16.67 5.63
CA ASN A 55 5.68 -16.61 6.51
C ASN A 55 4.73 -15.45 6.24
N GLY A 56 4.53 -15.12 4.93
CA GLY A 56 3.67 -14.01 4.48
C GLY A 56 4.25 -12.62 4.72
N ARG A 57 5.54 -12.49 4.90
CA ARG A 57 6.32 -11.23 4.88
C ARG A 57 5.74 -10.09 5.73
N LEU A 58 5.13 -10.41 6.89
CA LEU A 58 4.60 -9.36 7.78
C LEU A 58 5.72 -8.41 8.22
N ALA A 59 5.56 -7.12 7.96
CA ALA A 59 6.56 -6.11 8.30
C ALA A 59 6.89 -6.11 9.80
N GLY A 60 8.19 -6.08 10.11
CA GLY A 60 8.72 -6.15 11.47
C GLY A 60 9.19 -7.53 11.89
N THR A 61 8.77 -8.59 11.20
CA THR A 61 9.17 -9.97 11.50
C THR A 61 10.54 -10.32 10.92
N PRO A 62 11.24 -11.32 11.50
CA PRO A 62 12.47 -11.85 10.92
C PRO A 62 12.28 -12.39 9.49
N GLU A 63 11.11 -12.92 9.16
CA GLU A 63 10.78 -13.49 7.87
C GLU A 63 10.65 -12.39 6.79
N TYR A 64 10.11 -11.23 7.15
CA TYR A 64 10.16 -10.06 6.27
C TYR A 64 11.62 -9.66 5.99
N LEU A 65 12.43 -9.56 7.04
CA LEU A 65 13.85 -9.19 6.89
C LEU A 65 14.62 -10.18 6.01
N ALA A 66 14.34 -11.48 6.14
CA ALA A 66 14.94 -12.51 5.29
C ALA A 66 14.56 -12.33 3.81
N SER A 67 13.32 -11.92 3.51
CA SER A 67 12.92 -11.60 2.13
C SER A 67 13.60 -10.33 1.62
N ALA A 68 13.77 -9.32 2.47
CA ALA A 68 14.49 -8.08 2.14
C ALA A 68 15.97 -8.33 1.85
N GLU A 69 16.61 -9.20 2.63
CA GLU A 69 17.99 -9.65 2.42
C GLU A 69 18.13 -10.38 1.08
N TRP A 70 17.19 -11.28 0.76
CA TRP A 70 17.18 -11.99 -0.52
C TRP A 70 17.12 -11.02 -1.70
N VAL A 71 16.26 -10.02 -1.68
CA VAL A 71 16.18 -8.98 -2.73
C VAL A 71 17.47 -8.16 -2.80
N ALA A 72 18.03 -7.76 -1.65
CA ALA A 72 19.29 -7.01 -1.59
C ALA A 72 20.47 -7.81 -2.18
N GLU A 73 20.51 -9.13 -1.96
CA GLU A 73 21.49 -10.02 -2.60
C GLU A 73 21.33 -10.05 -4.11
N LYS A 74 20.08 -10.11 -4.63
CA LYS A 74 19.81 -10.02 -6.08
C LYS A 74 20.28 -8.69 -6.67
N PHE A 75 19.99 -7.59 -6.03
CA PHE A 75 20.50 -6.28 -6.46
C PHE A 75 22.02 -6.26 -6.52
N LYS A 76 22.69 -6.82 -5.51
CA LYS A 76 24.14 -6.92 -5.45
C LYS A 76 24.70 -7.81 -6.58
N GLU A 77 24.08 -8.97 -6.85
CA GLU A 77 24.44 -9.87 -7.94
C GLU A 77 24.39 -9.15 -9.31
N TRP A 78 23.40 -8.29 -9.52
CA TRP A 78 23.24 -7.53 -10.77
C TRP A 78 24.08 -6.26 -10.84
N GLY A 79 24.84 -5.93 -9.77
CA GLY A 79 25.68 -4.73 -9.72
C GLY A 79 24.92 -3.44 -9.48
N ILE A 80 23.66 -3.50 -9.06
CA ILE A 80 22.87 -2.38 -8.55
C ILE A 80 23.51 -1.93 -7.23
N LYS A 81 23.76 -0.63 -7.06
CA LYS A 81 24.44 -0.12 -5.88
C LYS A 81 23.47 0.11 -4.72
N PRO A 82 23.92 -0.08 -3.46
CA PRO A 82 23.10 0.25 -2.29
C PRO A 82 22.85 1.74 -2.18
N ALA A 83 21.64 2.11 -1.71
CA ALA A 83 21.24 3.50 -1.48
C ALA A 83 20.64 3.75 -0.08
N GLY A 84 20.56 2.74 0.77
CA GLY A 84 20.04 2.85 2.12
C GLY A 84 21.05 3.39 3.15
N ASP A 85 20.69 3.21 4.42
CA ASP A 85 21.45 3.73 5.55
C ASP A 85 22.89 3.20 5.60
N ASN A 86 23.85 4.09 5.86
CA ASN A 86 25.27 3.73 6.01
C ASN A 86 25.86 2.95 4.83
N GLY A 87 25.34 3.15 3.61
CA GLY A 87 25.80 2.47 2.41
C GLY A 87 25.32 1.02 2.29
N SER A 88 24.28 0.64 3.02
CA SER A 88 23.56 -0.62 2.87
C SER A 88 22.41 -0.49 1.86
N TYR A 89 21.69 -1.59 1.61
CA TYR A 89 20.44 -1.54 0.84
C TYR A 89 19.24 -1.17 1.69
N PHE A 90 19.36 -1.03 3.01
CA PHE A 90 18.25 -0.94 3.94
C PHE A 90 18.10 0.48 4.48
N GLN A 91 16.89 1.02 4.44
CA GLN A 91 16.47 2.23 5.14
C GLN A 91 15.59 1.80 6.33
N TRP A 92 16.13 1.85 7.54
CA TRP A 92 15.55 1.25 8.75
C TRP A 92 14.59 2.18 9.48
N PHE A 93 13.47 1.61 9.97
CA PHE A 93 12.53 2.32 10.85
C PHE A 93 11.83 1.38 11.84
N ASP A 94 11.21 1.98 12.87
CA ASP A 94 10.52 1.24 13.90
C ASP A 94 9.16 0.74 13.38
N GLN A 95 8.90 -0.55 13.61
CA GLN A 95 7.72 -1.25 13.14
C GLN A 95 7.21 -2.22 14.20
N PRO A 96 6.50 -1.72 15.23
CA PRO A 96 5.85 -2.62 16.17
C PRO A 96 4.77 -3.45 15.46
N TYR A 97 4.69 -4.74 15.81
CA TYR A 97 3.73 -5.66 15.19
C TYR A 97 3.12 -6.61 16.22
N THR A 98 2.05 -7.28 15.84
CA THR A 98 1.36 -8.28 16.65
C THR A 98 1.24 -9.57 15.86
N VAL A 99 1.61 -10.68 16.49
CA VAL A 99 1.42 -12.03 15.94
C VAL A 99 0.13 -12.61 16.48
N VAL A 100 -0.70 -13.14 15.64
CA VAL A 100 -1.89 -13.95 16.00
C VAL A 100 -1.45 -15.39 16.11
N ASN A 101 -1.46 -15.96 17.33
CA ASN A 101 -0.93 -17.31 17.58
C ASN A 101 -1.92 -18.43 17.17
N ASP A 102 -3.22 -18.17 17.32
CA ASP A 102 -4.31 -19.03 16.85
C ASP A 102 -5.55 -18.21 16.50
N MET A 103 -6.56 -18.85 15.90
CA MET A 103 -7.78 -18.18 15.46
C MET A 103 -8.66 -17.67 16.61
N GLY A 104 -8.37 -17.98 17.85
CA GLY A 104 -9.21 -17.62 18.98
C GLY A 104 -10.61 -18.20 18.90
N SER A 105 -11.62 -17.47 19.36
CA SER A 105 -13.01 -17.85 19.19
C SER A 105 -13.95 -16.63 19.15
N LEU A 106 -15.02 -16.77 18.39
CA LEU A 106 -16.17 -15.86 18.38
C LEU A 106 -17.42 -16.64 18.67
N GLN A 107 -18.18 -16.24 19.69
CA GLN A 107 -19.39 -16.94 20.11
C GLN A 107 -20.50 -15.93 20.46
N MET A 108 -21.75 -16.32 20.27
CA MET A 108 -22.93 -15.56 20.69
C MET A 108 -23.82 -16.40 21.60
N GLN A 109 -24.26 -15.78 22.72
CA GLN A 109 -25.26 -16.36 23.59
C GLN A 109 -26.67 -16.09 23.06
N ILE A 110 -27.48 -17.13 22.95
CA ILE A 110 -28.87 -17.06 22.47
C ILE A 110 -29.78 -17.57 23.58
N ASN A 111 -30.52 -16.66 24.20
CA ASN A 111 -31.52 -17.01 25.21
C ASN A 111 -32.77 -17.57 24.53
N GLN A 112 -33.16 -18.76 24.94
CA GLN A 112 -34.38 -19.44 24.46
C GLN A 112 -35.61 -19.00 25.23
N LYS A 113 -36.78 -19.21 24.66
CA LYS A 113 -38.05 -18.85 25.31
C LYS A 113 -38.33 -19.66 26.57
N ASP A 114 -37.75 -20.84 26.70
CA ASP A 114 -37.85 -21.70 27.89
C ASP A 114 -36.89 -21.32 29.03
N GLY A 115 -36.12 -20.26 28.84
CA GLY A 115 -35.12 -19.76 29.81
C GLY A 115 -33.76 -20.42 29.69
N THR A 116 -33.55 -21.35 28.76
CA THR A 116 -32.24 -21.92 28.49
C THR A 116 -31.38 -20.96 27.62
N THR A 117 -30.04 -21.03 27.75
CA THR A 117 -29.10 -20.31 26.91
C THR A 117 -28.31 -21.32 26.09
N ILE A 118 -28.31 -21.16 24.77
CA ILE A 118 -27.43 -21.89 23.87
C ILE A 118 -26.30 -20.96 23.43
N VAL A 119 -25.16 -21.55 23.05
CA VAL A 119 -24.01 -20.82 22.53
C VAL A 119 -23.85 -21.20 21.06
N LYS A 120 -23.94 -20.20 20.19
CA LYS A 120 -23.58 -20.34 18.77
C LYS A 120 -22.11 -19.96 18.62
N SER A 121 -21.30 -20.86 18.09
CA SER A 121 -19.90 -20.61 17.72
C SER A 121 -19.79 -20.29 16.24
N TYR A 122 -18.90 -19.39 15.89
CA TYR A 122 -18.57 -19.00 14.53
C TYR A 122 -17.22 -19.58 14.09
N HIS A 123 -16.98 -19.70 12.78
CA HIS A 123 -15.82 -20.35 12.20
C HIS A 123 -14.92 -19.36 11.48
N ALA A 124 -13.64 -19.34 11.85
CA ALA A 124 -12.61 -18.62 11.11
C ALA A 124 -12.07 -19.49 9.95
N PRO A 125 -11.68 -18.92 8.82
CA PRO A 125 -11.80 -17.49 8.45
C PRO A 125 -13.14 -17.14 7.78
N SER A 126 -14.06 -18.09 7.61
CA SER A 126 -15.28 -17.90 6.79
C SER A 126 -16.26 -16.89 7.39
N GLU A 127 -16.33 -16.79 8.72
CA GLU A 127 -17.32 -15.97 9.40
C GLU A 127 -16.68 -14.84 10.22
N TYR A 128 -15.44 -15.01 10.71
CA TYR A 128 -14.69 -13.97 11.39
C TYR A 128 -13.18 -14.13 11.17
N TYR A 129 -12.45 -13.08 11.46
CA TYR A 129 -10.98 -13.07 11.46
C TYR A 129 -10.46 -12.37 12.73
N PRO A 130 -9.53 -12.96 13.49
CA PRO A 130 -8.95 -12.29 14.66
C PRO A 130 -8.21 -11.04 14.22
N GLY A 131 -8.37 -9.95 14.95
CA GLY A 131 -7.66 -8.71 14.65
C GLY A 131 -6.16 -8.86 14.86
N MET A 132 -5.38 -8.55 13.83
CA MET A 132 -3.91 -8.56 13.91
C MET A 132 -3.35 -7.39 14.72
N ASN A 133 -4.19 -6.71 15.44
CA ASN A 133 -3.89 -5.65 16.41
C ASN A 133 -4.63 -5.86 17.74
N SER A 134 -5.21 -7.04 17.93
CA SER A 134 -5.95 -7.38 19.14
C SER A 134 -5.03 -7.52 20.35
N GLY A 135 -5.51 -7.08 21.49
CA GLY A 135 -5.00 -7.51 22.77
C GLY A 135 -5.18 -9.02 22.95
N ASN A 136 -4.46 -9.59 23.92
CA ASN A 136 -4.54 -11.01 24.26
C ASN A 136 -5.56 -11.23 25.38
N GLY A 137 -6.41 -12.24 25.27
CA GLY A 137 -7.38 -12.62 26.32
C GLY A 137 -8.78 -12.91 25.82
N GLU A 138 -9.77 -12.72 26.70
CA GLU A 138 -11.17 -13.03 26.45
C GLU A 138 -12.07 -11.95 27.05
N VAL A 139 -13.14 -11.60 26.33
CA VAL A 139 -14.20 -10.73 26.82
C VAL A 139 -15.58 -11.32 26.49
N THR A 140 -16.46 -11.36 27.50
CA THR A 140 -17.88 -11.68 27.31
C THR A 140 -18.71 -10.49 27.75
N ALA A 141 -19.40 -9.85 26.81
CA ALA A 141 -20.17 -8.64 27.10
C ALA A 141 -21.28 -8.40 26.07
N GLU A 142 -22.14 -7.45 26.38
CA GLU A 142 -23.14 -6.95 25.46
C GLU A 142 -22.50 -6.22 24.29
N VAL A 143 -23.07 -6.44 23.09
CA VAL A 143 -22.68 -5.74 21.87
C VAL A 143 -23.48 -4.44 21.71
N VAL A 144 -22.77 -3.33 21.52
CA VAL A 144 -23.35 -2.00 21.23
C VAL A 144 -22.95 -1.57 19.83
N PHE A 145 -23.92 -1.35 18.95
CA PHE A 145 -23.64 -0.77 17.64
C PHE A 145 -23.36 0.72 17.77
N VAL A 146 -22.22 1.16 17.29
CA VAL A 146 -21.73 2.55 17.36
C VAL A 146 -21.44 3.14 15.98
N GLY A 147 -22.33 2.89 15.02
CA GLY A 147 -22.26 3.47 13.69
C GLY A 147 -20.90 3.27 13.01
N TYR A 148 -20.12 4.34 12.90
CA TYR A 148 -18.76 4.36 12.37
C TYR A 148 -17.69 4.44 13.48
N GLY A 149 -18.07 4.48 14.74
CA GLY A 149 -17.16 4.63 15.88
C GLY A 149 -16.40 5.97 15.88
N VAL A 150 -17.04 7.04 15.45
CA VAL A 150 -16.42 8.37 15.27
C VAL A 150 -16.88 9.32 16.38
N THR A 151 -15.91 10.05 16.96
CA THR A 151 -16.13 11.21 17.83
C THR A 151 -15.47 12.43 17.17
N ALA A 152 -16.28 13.26 16.53
CA ALA A 152 -15.88 14.44 15.77
C ALA A 152 -16.72 15.66 16.17
N PRO A 153 -16.50 16.27 17.35
CA PRO A 153 -17.31 17.38 17.83
C PRO A 153 -17.27 18.60 16.92
N GLU A 154 -16.16 18.86 16.22
CA GLU A 154 -16.03 19.92 15.21
C GLU A 154 -16.87 19.69 13.94
N LEU A 155 -17.40 18.48 13.76
CA LEU A 155 -18.33 18.11 12.70
C LEU A 155 -19.77 17.93 13.24
N ASN A 156 -20.01 18.21 14.52
CA ASN A 156 -21.24 17.89 15.25
C ASN A 156 -21.64 16.41 15.13
N TYR A 157 -20.68 15.52 15.12
CA TYR A 157 -20.87 14.09 14.96
C TYR A 157 -20.17 13.31 16.08
N ASP A 158 -20.93 12.44 16.77
CA ASP A 158 -20.39 11.62 17.84
C ASP A 158 -21.25 10.35 18.02
N ASP A 159 -20.72 9.22 17.54
CA ASP A 159 -21.38 7.90 17.62
C ASP A 159 -21.49 7.37 19.06
N TYR A 160 -20.68 7.90 19.99
CA TYR A 160 -20.67 7.46 21.38
C TYR A 160 -21.56 8.32 22.28
N LYS A 161 -22.11 9.43 21.77
CA LYS A 161 -22.91 10.37 22.56
C LYS A 161 -24.14 9.69 23.20
N GLY A 162 -24.19 9.65 24.50
CA GLY A 162 -25.29 9.05 25.24
C GLY A 162 -25.28 7.52 25.33
N MET A 163 -24.22 6.87 24.79
CA MET A 163 -24.05 5.44 24.85
C MET A 163 -23.15 5.03 26.02
N ASP A 164 -23.59 4.04 26.78
CA ASP A 164 -22.73 3.36 27.76
C ASP A 164 -22.06 2.17 27.07
N VAL A 165 -20.76 2.29 26.79
CA VAL A 165 -19.94 1.23 26.16
C VAL A 165 -18.85 0.71 27.10
N LYS A 166 -18.79 1.21 28.34
CA LYS A 166 -17.75 0.79 29.29
C LYS A 166 -17.86 -0.69 29.61
N GLY A 167 -16.76 -1.42 29.36
CA GLY A 167 -16.69 -2.88 29.55
C GLY A 167 -17.52 -3.68 28.54
N LYS A 168 -18.08 -3.04 27.51
CA LYS A 168 -18.86 -3.70 26.48
C LYS A 168 -18.06 -3.95 25.21
N ILE A 169 -18.65 -4.68 24.28
CA ILE A 169 -18.13 -4.90 22.93
C ILE A 169 -18.79 -3.90 22.00
N VAL A 170 -18.02 -3.08 21.31
CA VAL A 170 -18.55 -2.17 20.29
C VAL A 170 -18.52 -2.83 18.91
N LEU A 171 -19.59 -2.61 18.14
CA LEU A 171 -19.71 -3.03 16.75
C LEU A 171 -19.76 -1.79 15.85
N MET A 172 -18.88 -1.71 14.84
CA MET A 172 -18.81 -0.54 13.96
C MET A 172 -18.50 -0.86 12.51
N ASN A 173 -18.94 0.04 11.64
CA ASN A 173 -18.58 0.03 10.22
C ASN A 173 -17.16 0.61 9.99
N ARG A 174 -16.54 0.21 8.88
CA ARG A 174 -15.33 0.86 8.36
C ARG A 174 -15.62 2.24 7.79
N ASP A 175 -14.58 3.02 7.55
CA ASP A 175 -14.62 4.36 6.95
C ASP A 175 -15.41 5.40 7.80
N VAL A 176 -16.10 6.33 7.17
CA VAL A 176 -16.87 7.42 7.77
C VAL A 176 -18.18 7.63 7.01
N PRO A 177 -19.14 8.40 7.56
CA PRO A 177 -20.41 8.65 6.86
C PRO A 177 -20.27 9.37 5.53
N TYR A 178 -19.30 10.28 5.41
CA TYR A 178 -19.08 11.04 4.18
C TYR A 178 -18.29 10.19 3.17
N LYS A 179 -18.79 10.04 1.92
CA LYS A 179 -18.22 9.09 0.95
C LYS A 179 -17.49 9.72 -0.24
N ASP A 180 -17.75 11.00 -0.54
CA ASP A 180 -17.15 11.64 -1.72
C ASP A 180 -15.71 12.09 -1.45
N VAL A 181 -14.77 11.18 -1.73
CA VAL A 181 -13.33 11.38 -1.55
C VAL A 181 -12.70 12.42 -2.49
N ARG A 182 -13.46 12.90 -3.49
CA ARG A 182 -13.01 13.95 -4.40
C ARG A 182 -13.47 15.34 -3.95
N ASN A 183 -14.34 15.41 -2.96
CA ASN A 183 -14.83 16.66 -2.39
C ASN A 183 -13.94 17.11 -1.23
N PRO A 184 -13.51 18.40 -1.17
CA PRO A 184 -12.68 18.93 -0.06
C PRO A 184 -13.28 18.73 1.34
N VAL A 185 -14.60 18.58 1.45
CA VAL A 185 -15.26 18.26 2.72
C VAL A 185 -14.76 16.96 3.31
N TYR A 186 -14.37 15.99 2.47
CA TYR A 186 -13.84 14.71 2.94
C TYR A 186 -12.55 14.88 3.78
N ALA A 187 -11.72 15.88 3.48
CA ALA A 187 -10.50 16.15 4.23
C ALA A 187 -10.77 16.36 5.74
N ARG A 188 -11.97 16.83 6.11
CA ARG A 188 -12.38 16.99 7.52
C ARG A 188 -12.69 15.65 8.19
N TRP A 189 -12.99 14.61 7.41
CA TRP A 189 -13.36 13.28 7.87
C TRP A 189 -12.19 12.28 7.81
N VAL A 190 -11.17 12.52 7.00
CA VAL A 190 -10.13 11.54 6.67
C VAL A 190 -9.43 10.94 7.88
N LYS A 191 -9.14 11.75 8.91
CA LYS A 191 -8.48 11.26 10.14
C LYS A 191 -9.29 10.21 10.90
N TYR A 192 -10.62 10.19 10.71
CA TYR A 192 -11.53 9.26 11.35
C TYR A 192 -11.74 7.95 10.59
N CYS A 193 -11.21 7.85 9.34
CA CYS A 193 -11.31 6.63 8.53
C CYS A 193 -10.33 5.52 8.97
N PHE A 194 -9.26 5.90 9.69
CA PHE A 194 -8.18 4.96 9.98
C PHE A 194 -8.59 3.95 11.04
N HIS A 195 -8.19 2.67 10.83
CA HIS A 195 -8.41 1.60 11.80
C HIS A 195 -7.80 1.92 13.16
N GLN A 196 -6.59 2.54 13.17
CA GLN A 196 -5.91 3.00 14.38
C GLN A 196 -6.80 3.92 15.20
N TYR A 197 -7.37 4.95 14.58
CA TYR A 197 -8.28 5.87 15.24
C TYR A 197 -9.48 5.14 15.87
N LYS A 198 -10.07 4.18 15.16
CA LYS A 198 -11.27 3.49 15.64
C LYS A 198 -11.01 2.63 16.87
N VAL A 199 -9.90 1.91 16.90
CA VAL A 199 -9.48 1.11 18.06
C VAL A 199 -9.19 2.01 19.25
N GLU A 200 -8.40 3.07 19.04
CA GLU A 200 -8.05 4.04 20.10
C GLU A 200 -9.30 4.76 20.64
N ASN A 201 -10.20 5.19 19.76
CA ASN A 201 -11.42 5.88 20.16
C ASN A 201 -12.36 4.96 20.95
N ALA A 202 -12.52 3.70 20.54
CA ALA A 202 -13.30 2.72 21.30
C ALA A 202 -12.71 2.49 22.70
N ALA A 203 -11.39 2.37 22.81
CA ALA A 203 -10.70 2.23 24.09
C ALA A 203 -10.85 3.48 24.99
N LEU A 204 -10.77 4.68 24.41
CA LEU A 204 -11.01 5.94 25.15
C LEU A 204 -12.42 6.01 25.76
N HIS A 205 -13.41 5.42 25.10
CA HIS A 205 -14.78 5.29 25.63
C HIS A 205 -14.96 4.10 26.59
N GLY A 206 -13.89 3.33 26.85
CA GLY A 206 -13.86 2.23 27.81
C GLY A 206 -14.42 0.92 27.30
N ALA A 207 -14.56 0.72 25.99
CA ALA A 207 -14.92 -0.57 25.41
C ALA A 207 -13.86 -1.64 25.76
N ALA A 208 -14.30 -2.86 26.03
CA ALA A 208 -13.44 -4.01 26.31
C ALA A 208 -13.20 -4.89 25.09
N GLY A 209 -14.02 -4.74 24.05
CA GLY A 209 -13.87 -5.44 22.78
C GLY A 209 -14.41 -4.64 21.60
N MET A 210 -13.96 -4.98 20.41
CA MET A 210 -14.38 -4.35 19.17
C MET A 210 -14.66 -5.42 18.09
N LEU A 211 -15.84 -5.37 17.52
CA LEU A 211 -16.21 -6.06 16.31
C LEU A 211 -16.20 -5.07 15.14
N TYR A 212 -15.41 -5.40 14.11
CA TYR A 212 -15.21 -4.52 12.99
C TYR A 212 -15.84 -5.10 11.72
N ILE A 213 -16.75 -4.35 11.10
CA ILE A 213 -17.44 -4.76 9.86
C ILE A 213 -16.55 -4.38 8.68
N ASP A 214 -15.50 -5.16 8.45
CA ASP A 214 -14.52 -4.99 7.36
C ASP A 214 -14.28 -6.29 6.58
N GLY A 215 -15.15 -7.27 6.76
CA GLY A 215 -14.96 -8.60 6.20
C GLY A 215 -14.22 -9.53 7.16
N ASN A 216 -13.90 -10.69 6.65
CA ASN A 216 -13.29 -11.80 7.37
C ASN A 216 -11.88 -12.11 6.80
N SER A 217 -11.07 -11.09 6.58
CA SER A 217 -9.71 -11.18 6.03
C SER A 217 -8.67 -10.67 7.00
N ALA A 218 -7.40 -11.04 6.80
CA ALA A 218 -6.29 -10.51 7.54
C ALA A 218 -6.16 -8.99 7.30
N ASN A 219 -5.92 -8.25 8.37
CA ASN A 219 -5.75 -6.78 8.29
C ASN A 219 -4.76 -6.33 9.36
N PRO A 220 -3.46 -6.38 9.08
CA PRO A 220 -2.44 -5.99 10.04
C PRO A 220 -2.50 -4.50 10.33
N ASN A 221 -2.12 -4.12 11.54
CA ASN A 221 -2.26 -2.78 12.03
C ASN A 221 -1.28 -2.53 13.18
N ILE A 222 -0.71 -1.35 13.28
CA ILE A 222 0.22 -1.00 14.36
C ILE A 222 -0.47 -0.59 15.66
N SER A 223 -1.75 -0.20 15.62
CA SER A 223 -2.47 0.14 16.85
C SER A 223 -2.64 -1.10 17.72
N TYR A 224 -2.49 -0.91 19.01
CA TYR A 224 -2.60 -2.00 19.99
C TYR A 224 -3.03 -1.46 21.34
N ILE A 225 -4.08 -2.04 21.87
CA ILE A 225 -4.54 -1.76 23.23
C ILE A 225 -4.56 -3.10 23.99
N GLU A 226 -3.73 -3.23 25.02
CA GLU A 226 -3.43 -4.49 25.70
C GLU A 226 -4.67 -5.28 26.13
N ASN A 227 -5.69 -4.60 26.66
CA ASN A 227 -6.88 -5.24 27.23
C ASN A 227 -8.11 -5.14 26.31
N MET A 228 -7.93 -4.85 25.03
CA MET A 228 -9.01 -4.73 24.06
C MET A 228 -8.95 -5.84 23.02
N ILE A 229 -9.97 -6.68 23.00
CA ILE A 229 -10.06 -7.78 22.04
C ILE A 229 -10.72 -7.27 20.75
N VAL A 230 -10.01 -7.37 19.63
CA VAL A 230 -10.45 -6.90 18.30
C VAL A 230 -10.69 -8.08 17.38
N CYS A 231 -11.79 -8.05 16.63
CA CYS A 231 -12.15 -9.08 15.67
C CYS A 231 -12.87 -8.47 14.46
N GLY A 232 -12.47 -8.86 13.25
CA GLY A 232 -13.23 -8.61 12.03
C GLY A 232 -14.34 -9.62 11.88
N ILE A 233 -15.53 -9.19 11.44
CA ILE A 233 -16.67 -10.09 11.25
C ILE A 233 -17.23 -10.03 9.84
N GLY A 234 -17.65 -11.21 9.36
CA GLY A 234 -18.36 -11.40 8.12
C GLY A 234 -19.88 -11.22 8.21
N PRO A 235 -20.59 -11.54 7.13
CA PRO A 235 -22.03 -11.32 7.03
C PRO A 235 -22.88 -12.13 8.04
N GLU A 236 -22.49 -13.35 8.38
CA GLU A 236 -23.31 -14.23 9.23
C GLU A 236 -23.36 -13.75 10.68
N PRO A 237 -22.22 -13.51 11.39
CA PRO A 237 -22.27 -12.93 12.73
C PRO A 237 -22.97 -11.58 12.76
N LEU A 238 -22.78 -10.75 11.71
CA LEU A 238 -23.46 -9.47 11.59
C LEU A 238 -24.98 -9.60 11.53
N ALA A 239 -25.48 -10.52 10.71
CA ALA A 239 -26.92 -10.79 10.59
C ALA A 239 -27.51 -11.30 11.90
N ASP A 240 -26.80 -12.17 12.61
CA ASP A 240 -27.24 -12.68 13.91
C ASP A 240 -27.31 -11.58 14.99
N ILE A 241 -26.34 -10.65 15.00
CA ILE A 241 -26.36 -9.49 15.92
C ILE A 241 -27.60 -8.62 15.68
N PHE A 242 -27.98 -8.41 14.42
CA PHE A 242 -29.16 -7.60 14.07
C PHE A 242 -30.49 -8.38 14.13
N SER A 243 -30.45 -9.72 14.28
CA SER A 243 -31.64 -10.57 14.31
C SER A 243 -32.60 -10.17 15.44
N GLY A 244 -33.88 -10.01 15.10
CA GLY A 244 -34.93 -9.64 16.06
C GLY A 244 -35.01 -8.15 16.42
N LEU A 245 -34.14 -7.29 15.84
CA LEU A 245 -34.12 -5.85 16.15
C LEU A 245 -35.06 -5.02 15.25
N GLY A 246 -35.71 -5.63 14.26
CA GLY A 246 -36.57 -4.92 13.29
C GLY A 246 -35.79 -3.94 12.38
N LYS A 247 -34.49 -4.08 12.27
CA LYS A 247 -33.57 -3.31 11.44
C LYS A 247 -32.36 -4.16 11.06
N ASP A 248 -31.62 -3.74 10.05
CA ASP A 248 -30.37 -4.34 9.62
C ASP A 248 -29.29 -3.28 9.46
N ASN A 249 -28.02 -3.72 9.39
CA ASN A 249 -26.87 -2.81 9.27
C ASN A 249 -26.94 -1.92 8.05
N ALA A 250 -27.33 -2.46 6.88
CA ALA A 250 -27.35 -1.70 5.63
C ALA A 250 -28.35 -0.53 5.70
N THR A 251 -29.55 -0.77 6.22
CA THR A 251 -30.59 0.26 6.41
C THR A 251 -30.14 1.35 7.39
N VAL A 252 -29.57 0.94 8.55
CA VAL A 252 -29.07 1.92 9.54
C VAL A 252 -27.92 2.73 8.99
N THR A 253 -26.97 2.09 8.32
CA THR A 253 -25.82 2.75 7.71
C THR A 253 -26.25 3.74 6.63
N ALA A 254 -27.16 3.34 5.73
CA ALA A 254 -27.69 4.26 4.71
C ALA A 254 -28.40 5.48 5.31
N GLN A 255 -29.07 5.33 6.45
CA GLN A 255 -29.67 6.44 7.18
C GLN A 255 -28.59 7.38 7.74
N ILE A 256 -27.54 6.84 8.36
CA ILE A 256 -26.41 7.64 8.90
C ILE A 256 -25.74 8.41 7.74
N ASP A 257 -25.43 7.75 6.63
CA ASP A 257 -24.78 8.35 5.46
C ASP A 257 -25.60 9.49 4.83
N LYS A 258 -26.92 9.34 4.85
CA LYS A 258 -27.83 10.34 4.28
C LYS A 258 -28.01 11.56 5.18
N LEU A 259 -28.09 11.36 6.50
CA LEU A 259 -28.48 12.41 7.44
C LEU A 259 -27.29 12.99 8.21
N PHE A 260 -26.15 12.31 8.23
CA PHE A 260 -24.98 12.64 9.08
C PHE A 260 -25.37 12.74 10.58
N ILE A 261 -26.30 11.89 11.01
CA ILE A 261 -26.75 11.79 12.38
C ILE A 261 -26.40 10.41 12.91
N PRO A 262 -25.69 10.31 14.06
CA PRO A 262 -25.42 9.04 14.73
C PRO A 262 -26.70 8.25 15.01
N ALA A 263 -26.62 6.93 14.85
CA ALA A 263 -27.73 6.01 15.08
C ALA A 263 -27.30 4.80 15.91
N SER A 264 -26.55 5.05 16.98
CA SER A 264 -26.01 4.04 17.90
C SER A 264 -27.09 3.48 18.81
N PHE A 265 -26.98 2.19 19.17
CA PHE A 265 -27.93 1.52 20.07
C PHE A 265 -27.34 0.26 20.69
N SER A 266 -27.87 -0.13 21.85
CA SER A 266 -27.64 -1.44 22.45
C SER A 266 -28.36 -2.53 21.62
N THR A 267 -27.67 -3.62 21.31
CA THR A 267 -28.26 -4.74 20.55
C THR A 267 -28.95 -5.76 21.46
N GLY A 268 -28.65 -5.75 22.77
CA GLY A 268 -29.08 -6.76 23.72
C GLY A 268 -28.45 -8.13 23.47
N LYS A 269 -27.50 -8.25 22.52
CA LYS A 269 -26.80 -9.50 22.24
C LYS A 269 -25.55 -9.62 23.10
N ILE A 270 -25.31 -10.79 23.64
CA ILE A 270 -24.10 -11.09 24.42
C ILE A 270 -23.18 -11.93 23.55
N MET A 271 -21.92 -11.47 23.38
CA MET A 271 -20.91 -12.21 22.63
C MET A 271 -19.66 -12.44 23.49
N THR A 272 -18.95 -13.51 23.16
CA THR A 272 -17.63 -13.83 23.70
C THR A 272 -16.62 -13.75 22.56
N LEU A 273 -15.61 -12.91 22.75
CA LEU A 273 -14.46 -12.77 21.87
C LEU A 273 -13.22 -13.27 22.61
N LYS A 274 -12.46 -14.15 21.99
CA LYS A 274 -11.18 -14.61 22.50
C LYS A 274 -10.11 -14.46 21.45
N ALA A 275 -8.98 -13.84 21.80
CA ALA A 275 -7.82 -13.72 20.97
C ALA A 275 -6.57 -14.20 21.72
N ASN A 276 -5.68 -14.85 20.97
CA ASN A 276 -4.37 -15.28 21.45
C ASN A 276 -3.30 -14.60 20.58
N THR A 277 -2.72 -13.54 21.11
CA THR A 277 -1.79 -12.68 20.39
C THR A 277 -0.50 -12.46 21.18
N THR A 278 0.58 -12.17 20.45
CA THR A 278 1.87 -11.74 21.02
C THR A 278 2.27 -10.41 20.42
N ARG A 279 2.44 -9.39 21.25
CA ARG A 279 2.88 -8.05 20.83
C ARG A 279 4.40 -7.95 20.85
N HIS A 280 4.95 -7.37 19.78
CA HIS A 280 6.38 -7.04 19.61
C HIS A 280 6.53 -5.52 19.47
N PRO A 281 6.63 -4.76 20.59
CA PRO A 281 6.66 -3.30 20.55
C PRO A 281 7.97 -2.74 19.96
N GLU A 282 9.08 -3.48 20.07
CA GLU A 282 10.41 -3.10 19.61
C GLU A 282 10.72 -3.61 18.19
N GLY A 283 9.68 -4.02 17.43
CA GLY A 283 9.84 -4.50 16.05
C GLY A 283 10.44 -3.41 15.17
N ARG A 284 11.29 -3.81 14.23
CA ARG A 284 11.89 -2.93 13.22
C ARG A 284 11.77 -3.56 11.84
N THR A 285 11.63 -2.72 10.84
CA THR A 285 11.60 -3.12 9.44
C THR A 285 12.44 -2.15 8.59
N CYS A 286 12.46 -2.35 7.28
CA CYS A 286 13.20 -1.49 6.37
C CYS A 286 12.48 -1.33 5.03
N ASN A 287 12.77 -0.24 4.34
CA ASN A 287 12.67 -0.19 2.89
C ASN A 287 13.95 -0.74 2.29
N VAL A 288 13.88 -1.41 1.13
CA VAL A 288 15.06 -1.85 0.37
C VAL A 288 15.28 -0.86 -0.78
N ALA A 289 16.49 -0.30 -0.85
CA ALA A 289 16.84 0.78 -1.78
C ALA A 289 18.10 0.44 -2.58
N GLY A 290 17.94 0.31 -3.90
CA GLY A 290 19.03 0.08 -4.84
C GLY A 290 19.05 1.12 -5.95
N ILE A 291 20.23 1.53 -6.44
CA ILE A 291 20.35 2.55 -7.49
C ILE A 291 21.17 2.11 -8.70
N ILE A 292 20.75 2.59 -9.88
CA ILE A 292 21.58 2.72 -11.07
C ILE A 292 21.87 4.22 -11.21
N GLY A 293 23.13 4.59 -11.00
CA GLY A 293 23.55 6.00 -11.03
C GLY A 293 23.52 6.59 -12.42
N GLY A 294 23.06 7.83 -12.54
CA GLY A 294 23.13 8.62 -13.76
C GLY A 294 24.57 8.93 -14.20
N SER A 295 24.77 9.09 -15.49
CA SER A 295 26.07 9.33 -16.10
C SER A 295 26.29 10.78 -16.59
N ASP A 296 25.22 11.56 -16.73
CA ASP A 296 25.30 12.95 -17.15
C ASP A 296 25.82 13.85 -16.01
N PRO A 297 26.76 14.75 -16.24
CA PRO A 297 27.33 15.60 -15.18
C PRO A 297 26.31 16.47 -14.43
N VAL A 298 25.20 16.84 -15.06
CA VAL A 298 24.15 17.71 -14.51
C VAL A 298 22.94 16.89 -14.06
N LEU A 299 22.45 15.99 -14.93
CA LEU A 299 21.19 15.26 -14.71
C LEU A 299 21.34 14.07 -13.76
N LYS A 300 22.55 13.59 -13.46
CA LYS A 300 22.77 12.44 -12.55
C LYS A 300 22.23 12.66 -11.12
N ASP A 301 22.06 13.92 -10.72
CA ASP A 301 21.53 14.30 -9.41
C ASP A 301 19.97 14.32 -9.40
N GLU A 302 19.35 14.20 -10.56
CA GLU A 302 17.91 13.99 -10.70
C GLU A 302 17.58 12.49 -10.60
N VAL A 303 16.50 12.15 -9.90
CA VAL A 303 16.14 10.76 -9.65
C VAL A 303 14.72 10.44 -10.12
N ILE A 304 14.58 9.29 -10.76
CA ILE A 304 13.31 8.64 -11.04
C ILE A 304 13.20 7.49 -10.05
N ILE A 305 12.12 7.47 -9.26
CA ILE A 305 11.88 6.43 -8.26
C ILE A 305 10.80 5.49 -8.76
N ILE A 306 11.05 4.20 -8.67
CA ILE A 306 10.03 3.17 -8.85
C ILE A 306 9.94 2.33 -7.59
N GLY A 307 8.73 2.06 -7.13
CA GLY A 307 8.49 1.33 -5.90
C GLY A 307 7.30 0.40 -5.94
N ALA A 308 7.35 -0.58 -5.06
CA ALA A 308 6.28 -1.50 -4.71
C ALA A 308 6.42 -1.84 -3.23
N HIS A 309 5.32 -2.10 -2.52
CA HIS A 309 5.51 -2.63 -1.18
C HIS A 309 5.90 -4.11 -1.22
N MET A 310 6.74 -4.49 -0.27
CA MET A 310 7.34 -5.83 -0.22
C MET A 310 6.74 -6.69 0.89
N ASP A 311 6.14 -6.06 1.89
CA ASP A 311 5.41 -6.76 2.94
C ASP A 311 4.07 -7.30 2.41
N ALA A 312 3.52 -8.26 3.13
CA ALA A 312 2.17 -8.74 3.02
C ALA A 312 1.60 -8.96 4.42
N VAL A 313 0.39 -9.52 4.52
CA VAL A 313 -0.34 -9.54 5.78
C VAL A 313 0.10 -10.64 6.76
N GLY A 314 1.01 -11.53 6.36
CA GLY A 314 1.63 -12.50 7.28
C GLY A 314 0.84 -13.80 7.46
N ASN A 315 0.99 -14.37 8.65
CA ASN A 315 0.34 -15.60 9.07
C ASN A 315 -0.47 -15.33 10.34
N ALA A 316 -1.77 -15.47 10.26
CA ALA A 316 -2.65 -15.31 11.41
C ALA A 316 -3.15 -16.68 11.85
N GLY A 317 -2.64 -17.17 13.00
CA GLY A 317 -3.09 -18.39 13.63
C GLY A 317 -2.98 -19.66 12.76
N GLY A 318 -1.97 -19.74 11.88
CA GLY A 318 -1.76 -20.84 10.95
C GLY A 318 -2.35 -20.64 9.56
N LEU A 319 -3.09 -19.56 9.32
CA LEU A 319 -3.53 -19.17 7.98
C LEU A 319 -2.49 -18.24 7.36
N LEU A 320 -1.60 -18.83 6.56
CA LEU A 320 -0.59 -18.11 5.80
C LEU A 320 -1.23 -17.37 4.62
N VAL A 321 -0.95 -16.08 4.49
CA VAL A 321 -1.30 -15.26 3.33
C VAL A 321 0.00 -14.87 2.64
N PRO A 322 0.35 -15.50 1.53
CA PRO A 322 1.64 -15.28 0.87
C PRO A 322 1.78 -13.87 0.26
N GLY A 323 0.67 -13.21 -0.10
CA GLY A 323 0.71 -11.90 -0.75
C GLY A 323 1.32 -11.97 -2.13
N GLY A 324 0.80 -12.84 -3.00
CA GLY A 324 1.30 -13.02 -4.36
C GLY A 324 0.93 -11.86 -5.24
N PHE A 325 -0.36 -11.61 -5.41
CA PHE A 325 -0.85 -10.45 -6.13
C PHE A 325 -0.65 -9.15 -5.33
N ASP A 326 -0.80 -9.23 -4.01
CA ASP A 326 -0.66 -8.13 -3.07
C ASP A 326 0.51 -8.37 -2.09
N ASN A 327 1.79 -8.01 -2.40
CA ASN A 327 2.25 -7.35 -3.62
C ASN A 327 3.62 -7.90 -4.04
N ALA A 328 3.84 -9.24 -3.96
CA ALA A 328 5.04 -9.85 -4.55
C ALA A 328 5.12 -9.56 -6.04
N SER A 329 3.95 -9.38 -6.70
CA SER A 329 3.86 -9.08 -8.13
C SER A 329 4.57 -7.80 -8.50
N GLY A 330 4.29 -6.69 -7.81
CA GLY A 330 4.98 -5.41 -8.05
C GLY A 330 6.47 -5.48 -7.76
N VAL A 331 6.86 -6.19 -6.70
CA VAL A 331 8.27 -6.40 -6.36
C VAL A 331 9.02 -7.13 -7.47
N VAL A 332 8.47 -8.25 -7.96
CA VAL A 332 9.09 -9.08 -8.99
C VAL A 332 9.19 -8.36 -10.33
N ASP A 333 8.16 -7.59 -10.72
CA ASP A 333 8.20 -6.78 -11.94
C ASP A 333 9.30 -5.72 -11.90
N ILE A 334 9.46 -5.06 -10.74
CA ILE A 334 10.57 -4.12 -10.53
C ILE A 334 11.92 -4.83 -10.57
N MET A 335 12.04 -6.01 -9.95
CA MET A 335 13.29 -6.78 -9.95
C MET A 335 13.68 -7.19 -11.38
N ALA A 336 12.75 -7.66 -12.22
CA ALA A 336 13.00 -8.06 -13.59
C ALA A 336 13.45 -6.89 -14.47
N ALA A 337 12.78 -5.74 -14.35
CA ALA A 337 13.20 -4.53 -15.04
C ALA A 337 14.57 -4.01 -14.54
N ALA A 338 14.82 -4.06 -13.23
CA ALA A 338 16.07 -3.63 -12.60
C ALA A 338 17.26 -4.50 -13.05
N GLN A 339 17.08 -5.83 -13.10
CA GLN A 339 18.09 -6.75 -13.62
C GLN A 339 18.45 -6.39 -15.07
N ALA A 340 17.44 -6.31 -15.94
CA ALA A 340 17.65 -6.00 -17.36
C ALA A 340 18.36 -4.65 -17.55
N LEU A 341 17.96 -3.61 -16.81
CA LEU A 341 18.62 -2.30 -16.83
C LEU A 341 20.08 -2.38 -16.36
N ALA A 342 20.33 -3.04 -15.23
CA ALA A 342 21.67 -3.11 -14.64
C ALA A 342 22.68 -3.85 -15.53
N VAL A 343 22.27 -4.99 -16.12
CA VAL A 343 23.15 -5.81 -16.95
C VAL A 343 23.25 -5.34 -18.39
N SER A 344 22.37 -4.43 -18.83
CA SER A 344 22.36 -3.92 -20.21
C SER A 344 23.61 -3.13 -20.59
N GLY A 345 24.24 -2.47 -19.60
CA GLY A 345 25.33 -1.53 -19.86
C GLY A 345 24.88 -0.21 -20.52
N ILE A 346 23.59 -0.04 -20.79
CA ILE A 346 23.02 1.22 -21.30
C ILE A 346 23.24 2.32 -20.27
N LYS A 347 23.79 3.46 -20.73
CA LYS A 347 24.02 4.60 -19.85
C LYS A 347 22.76 5.44 -19.72
N LEU A 348 22.31 5.63 -18.50
CA LEU A 348 21.23 6.54 -18.17
C LEU A 348 21.80 7.92 -17.82
N LYS A 349 21.19 9.01 -18.26
CA LYS A 349 21.59 10.37 -17.86
C LYS A 349 21.21 10.64 -16.40
N ARG A 350 20.00 10.24 -15.99
CA ARG A 350 19.45 10.38 -14.62
C ARG A 350 19.66 9.12 -13.81
N THR A 351 19.65 9.29 -12.50
CA THR A 351 19.66 8.18 -11.54
C THR A 351 18.28 7.53 -11.47
N VAL A 352 18.26 6.21 -11.40
CA VAL A 352 17.05 5.42 -11.11
C VAL A 352 17.20 4.79 -9.73
N LEU A 353 16.19 4.99 -8.86
CA LEU A 353 16.09 4.38 -7.54
C LEU A 353 14.97 3.32 -7.57
N PHE A 354 15.34 2.09 -7.26
CA PHE A 354 14.41 1.00 -6.97
C PHE A 354 14.17 1.00 -5.46
N LEU A 355 12.93 1.28 -5.06
CA LEU A 355 12.52 1.44 -3.66
C LEU A 355 11.44 0.42 -3.32
N LEU A 356 11.82 -0.69 -2.67
CA LEU A 356 10.85 -1.67 -2.19
C LEU A 356 10.47 -1.33 -0.76
N ILE A 357 9.19 -1.06 -0.56
CA ILE A 357 8.66 -0.42 0.64
C ILE A 357 8.20 -1.49 1.63
N GLY A 358 8.55 -1.32 2.91
CA GLY A 358 8.06 -2.17 3.98
C GLY A 358 6.97 -1.50 4.80
N GLY A 359 6.00 -2.29 5.27
CA GLY A 359 4.96 -1.81 6.18
C GLY A 359 3.87 -0.98 5.51
N GLU A 360 3.57 -1.23 4.25
CA GLU A 360 2.40 -0.70 3.57
C GLU A 360 1.14 -1.19 4.27
N GLU A 361 1.03 -2.51 4.43
CA GLU A 361 -0.10 -3.24 5.01
C GLU A 361 -0.39 -2.83 6.47
N THR A 362 0.62 -2.38 7.17
CA THR A 362 0.48 -1.93 8.56
C THR A 362 0.18 -0.43 8.68
N GLY A 363 -0.15 0.21 7.58
CA GLY A 363 -0.58 1.61 7.50
C GLY A 363 0.37 2.55 6.79
N LEU A 364 0.95 2.13 5.65
CA LEU A 364 1.81 2.92 4.76
C LEU A 364 3.06 3.44 5.49
N ARG A 365 3.66 2.59 6.32
CA ARG A 365 4.73 2.99 7.24
C ARG A 365 6.01 3.36 6.51
N GLY A 366 6.42 2.54 5.54
CA GLY A 366 7.66 2.73 4.80
C GLY A 366 7.64 3.94 3.89
N SER A 367 6.53 4.18 3.18
CA SER A 367 6.36 5.38 2.34
C SER A 367 6.31 6.66 3.18
N LYS A 368 5.60 6.66 4.31
CA LYS A 368 5.61 7.78 5.28
C LYS A 368 7.00 8.04 5.84
N PHE A 369 7.75 6.97 6.15
CA PHE A 369 9.12 7.13 6.63
C PHE A 369 10.03 7.68 5.54
N TYR A 370 9.93 7.17 4.30
CA TYR A 370 10.72 7.67 3.17
C TYR A 370 10.44 9.14 2.89
N THR A 371 9.16 9.56 2.81
CA THR A 371 8.83 10.96 2.50
C THR A 371 9.26 11.94 3.59
N ALA A 372 9.30 11.49 4.85
CA ALA A 372 9.85 12.25 5.97
C ALA A 372 11.39 12.23 6.05
N ASN A 373 12.04 11.18 5.52
CA ASN A 373 13.51 10.98 5.54
C ASN A 373 13.99 10.54 4.16
N PRO A 374 13.86 11.37 3.12
CA PRO A 374 14.11 10.94 1.76
C PRO A 374 15.60 10.68 1.50
N LEU A 375 15.90 9.60 0.77
CA LEU A 375 17.28 9.26 0.35
C LEU A 375 17.83 10.23 -0.72
N PHE A 376 16.93 10.88 -1.45
CA PHE A 376 17.23 11.94 -2.41
C PHE A 376 16.33 13.15 -2.14
N PRO A 377 16.82 14.39 -2.33
CA PRO A 377 16.01 15.59 -2.16
C PRO A 377 14.73 15.52 -3.01
N LYS A 378 13.59 15.89 -2.43
CA LYS A 378 12.30 15.85 -3.12
C LYS A 378 12.30 16.65 -4.42
N GLU A 379 12.93 17.82 -4.40
CA GLU A 379 13.06 18.72 -5.56
C GLU A 379 13.95 18.16 -6.68
N LYS A 380 14.69 17.10 -6.40
CA LYS A 380 15.47 16.34 -7.39
C LYS A 380 14.74 15.10 -7.88
N THR A 381 13.61 14.77 -7.27
CA THR A 381 12.78 13.64 -7.68
C THR A 381 11.86 14.04 -8.83
N ILE A 382 12.09 13.43 -9.99
CA ILE A 382 11.28 13.65 -11.19
C ILE A 382 9.87 13.11 -10.98
N THR A 383 9.76 11.87 -10.54
CA THR A 383 8.49 11.20 -10.21
C THR A 383 8.74 9.99 -9.33
N TYR A 384 7.73 9.59 -8.54
CA TYR A 384 7.60 8.29 -7.91
C TYR A 384 6.58 7.46 -8.71
N ILE A 385 6.96 6.27 -9.13
CA ILE A 385 6.12 5.35 -9.90
C ILE A 385 5.82 4.14 -9.02
N ASN A 386 4.55 3.90 -8.74
CA ASN A 386 4.08 2.82 -7.89
C ASN A 386 3.62 1.61 -8.70
N LEU A 387 3.97 0.42 -8.22
CA LEU A 387 3.37 -0.83 -8.64
C LEU A 387 2.71 -1.49 -7.45
N ASP A 388 1.41 -1.69 -7.57
CA ASP A 388 0.62 -2.30 -6.50
C ASP A 388 -0.50 -3.13 -7.14
N MET A 389 -0.53 -4.43 -6.81
CA MET A 389 -1.47 -5.40 -7.35
C MET A 389 -1.42 -5.50 -8.89
N VAL A 390 -0.29 -5.85 -9.45
CA VAL A 390 -0.07 -6.10 -10.90
C VAL A 390 -0.09 -7.59 -11.23
N GLY A 391 -0.17 -7.95 -12.52
CA GLY A 391 -0.07 -9.35 -12.94
C GLY A 391 -1.39 -10.10 -13.04
N ASN A 392 -2.55 -9.44 -12.87
CA ASN A 392 -3.86 -10.05 -13.06
C ASN A 392 -4.63 -9.32 -14.17
N GLY A 393 -4.94 -10.03 -15.26
CA GLY A 393 -5.68 -9.48 -16.39
C GLY A 393 -4.96 -9.58 -17.73
N THR A 394 -5.40 -8.79 -18.71
CA THR A 394 -4.91 -8.85 -20.10
C THR A 394 -4.43 -7.53 -20.65
N GLY A 395 -4.76 -6.42 -20.00
CA GLY A 395 -4.39 -5.07 -20.40
C GLY A 395 -3.49 -4.39 -19.37
N LEU A 396 -2.90 -3.28 -19.78
CA LEU A 396 -2.05 -2.42 -18.97
C LEU A 396 -2.77 -1.11 -18.64
N ALA A 397 -2.42 -0.49 -17.54
CA ALA A 397 -2.84 0.87 -17.25
C ALA A 397 -1.70 1.69 -16.65
N VAL A 398 -1.59 2.94 -17.07
CA VAL A 398 -0.70 3.92 -16.48
C VAL A 398 -1.52 5.14 -16.11
N SER A 399 -1.43 5.55 -14.87
CA SER A 399 -2.03 6.79 -14.39
C SER A 399 -0.95 7.72 -13.84
N ALA A 400 -1.17 9.02 -13.97
CA ALA A 400 -0.21 10.03 -13.50
C ALA A 400 -0.94 11.15 -12.77
N SER A 401 -0.30 11.75 -11.76
CA SER A 401 -0.73 13.03 -11.22
C SER A 401 -0.62 14.10 -12.30
N ALA A 402 -1.47 15.13 -12.26
CA ALA A 402 -1.55 16.18 -13.30
C ALA A 402 -0.21 16.87 -13.60
N SER A 403 0.72 16.87 -12.64
CA SER A 403 2.04 17.47 -12.78
C SER A 403 3.05 16.63 -13.56
N CYS A 404 2.70 15.41 -13.94
CA CYS A 404 3.58 14.50 -14.71
C CYS A 404 2.85 13.71 -15.80
N ASP A 405 1.73 14.21 -16.29
CA ASP A 405 0.95 13.56 -17.36
C ASP A 405 1.76 13.29 -18.62
N SER A 406 2.69 14.20 -18.97
CA SER A 406 3.56 14.05 -20.14
C SER A 406 4.48 12.82 -20.04
N LEU A 407 4.79 12.33 -18.84
CA LEU A 407 5.62 11.15 -18.65
C LEU A 407 4.90 9.85 -19.07
N THR A 408 3.58 9.85 -19.14
CA THR A 408 2.80 8.69 -19.60
C THR A 408 3.08 8.33 -21.05
N GLU A 409 3.51 9.28 -21.87
CA GLU A 409 3.84 9.04 -23.28
C GLU A 409 5.02 8.09 -23.47
N TYR A 410 5.98 8.02 -22.55
CA TYR A 410 7.08 7.05 -22.62
C TYR A 410 6.55 5.61 -22.51
N PHE A 411 5.60 5.36 -21.62
CA PHE A 411 4.96 4.06 -21.44
C PHE A 411 4.06 3.70 -22.63
N LYS A 412 3.30 4.67 -23.12
CA LYS A 412 2.45 4.49 -24.30
C LYS A 412 3.27 4.15 -25.53
N THR A 413 4.34 4.91 -25.81
CA THR A 413 5.25 4.66 -26.93
C THR A 413 5.92 3.29 -26.81
N ALA A 414 6.38 2.90 -25.61
CA ALA A 414 6.97 1.59 -25.38
C ALA A 414 5.97 0.46 -25.66
N ASN A 415 4.73 0.60 -25.22
CA ASN A 415 3.67 -0.37 -25.48
C ASN A 415 3.32 -0.45 -26.98
N GLU A 416 3.15 0.70 -27.67
CA GLU A 416 2.78 0.75 -29.08
C GLU A 416 3.88 0.17 -30.01
N ARG A 417 5.16 0.32 -29.62
CA ARG A 417 6.28 -0.13 -30.45
C ARG A 417 6.66 -1.59 -30.22
N TYR A 418 6.52 -2.11 -28.99
CA TYR A 418 7.17 -3.37 -28.63
C TYR A 418 6.26 -4.39 -27.92
N ILE A 419 5.25 -3.96 -27.14
CA ILE A 419 4.47 -4.85 -26.28
C ILE A 419 3.09 -5.17 -26.87
N HIS A 420 2.40 -4.15 -27.39
CA HIS A 420 1.12 -4.23 -28.11
C HIS A 420 -0.06 -4.76 -27.29
N ARG A 421 -0.06 -4.56 -25.96
CA ARG A 421 -1.24 -4.86 -25.12
C ARG A 421 -2.29 -3.75 -25.16
N PRO A 422 -3.58 -4.06 -24.94
CA PRO A 422 -4.56 -3.04 -24.62
C PRO A 422 -4.06 -2.18 -23.46
N MET A 423 -4.05 -0.86 -23.63
CA MET A 423 -3.50 0.04 -22.64
C MET A 423 -4.43 1.21 -22.36
N ARG A 424 -4.66 1.47 -21.07
CA ARG A 424 -5.38 2.66 -20.60
C ARG A 424 -4.37 3.65 -20.04
N VAL A 425 -4.47 4.89 -20.51
CA VAL A 425 -3.68 5.99 -19.94
C VAL A 425 -4.66 6.99 -19.35
N SER A 426 -4.43 7.40 -18.12
CA SER A 426 -5.28 8.38 -17.44
C SER A 426 -4.43 9.40 -16.70
N ALA A 427 -4.80 10.68 -16.87
CA ALA A 427 -4.33 11.72 -15.99
C ALA A 427 -5.19 11.73 -14.73
N SER A 428 -4.58 11.76 -13.58
CA SER A 428 -5.28 11.94 -12.31
C SER A 428 -5.70 13.40 -12.15
N GLY A 429 -6.69 13.82 -12.96
CA GLY A 429 -7.13 15.20 -13.10
C GLY A 429 -7.96 15.76 -11.95
N GLY A 430 -7.90 15.22 -10.74
CA GLY A 430 -8.67 15.68 -9.60
C GLY A 430 -7.97 15.54 -8.27
N SER A 431 -8.24 16.47 -7.36
CA SER A 431 -7.78 16.36 -5.98
C SER A 431 -8.42 15.14 -5.32
N PHE A 432 -7.62 14.38 -4.59
CA PHE A 432 -8.05 13.26 -3.76
C PHE A 432 -7.90 13.66 -2.29
N TYR A 433 -8.98 13.60 -1.55
CA TYR A 433 -9.03 13.94 -0.13
C TYR A 433 -9.28 12.73 0.76
N GLY A 434 -9.27 11.54 0.15
CA GLY A 434 -9.49 10.28 0.84
C GLY A 434 -8.27 9.81 1.66
N ARG A 435 -8.46 8.74 2.40
CA ARG A 435 -7.35 8.02 3.04
C ARG A 435 -6.44 7.46 1.94
N PRO A 436 -5.13 7.68 2.01
CA PRO A 436 -4.19 6.95 1.16
C PRO A 436 -4.43 5.44 1.29
N ARG A 437 -4.48 4.75 0.16
CA ARG A 437 -4.72 3.30 0.08
C ARG A 437 -3.57 2.54 -0.54
N SER A 438 -2.57 3.26 -1.03
CA SER A 438 -1.33 2.74 -1.57
C SER A 438 -0.24 3.81 -1.42
N ASP A 439 1.00 3.43 -1.60
CA ASP A 439 2.18 4.26 -1.33
C ASP A 439 2.23 5.54 -2.17
N ASP A 440 1.79 5.49 -3.45
CA ASP A 440 1.76 6.66 -4.34
C ASP A 440 0.95 7.83 -3.77
N LEU A 441 -0.12 7.52 -3.03
CA LEU A 441 -0.97 8.56 -2.42
C LEU A 441 -0.29 9.22 -1.20
N VAL A 442 0.64 8.54 -0.52
CA VAL A 442 1.48 9.16 0.51
C VAL A 442 2.46 10.12 -0.13
N PHE A 443 3.17 9.68 -1.18
CA PHE A 443 4.08 10.53 -1.93
C PHE A 443 3.36 11.76 -2.51
N LEU A 444 2.16 11.56 -3.09
CA LEU A 444 1.35 12.65 -3.63
C LEU A 444 0.94 13.66 -2.55
N ALA A 445 0.50 13.17 -1.38
CA ALA A 445 0.11 14.04 -0.26
C ALA A 445 1.27 14.89 0.25
N ASP A 446 2.50 14.35 0.20
CA ASP A 446 3.73 15.06 0.56
C ASP A 446 4.31 15.89 -0.60
N GLY A 447 3.57 16.02 -1.71
CA GLY A 447 3.85 16.92 -2.83
C GLY A 447 4.88 16.39 -3.83
N TYR A 448 5.06 15.08 -3.91
CA TYR A 448 5.77 14.44 -5.01
C TYR A 448 4.87 14.35 -6.25
N ARG A 449 5.48 14.28 -7.42
CA ARG A 449 4.82 13.85 -8.64
C ARG A 449 4.71 12.33 -8.60
N THR A 450 3.54 11.78 -8.90
CA THR A 450 3.32 10.34 -8.81
C THR A 450 2.71 9.76 -10.07
N MET A 451 3.08 8.53 -10.36
CA MET A 451 2.48 7.67 -11.36
C MET A 451 2.16 6.31 -10.74
N ASN A 452 1.24 5.59 -11.35
CA ASN A 452 0.92 4.22 -10.99
C ASN A 452 0.83 3.36 -12.25
N ILE A 453 1.43 2.17 -12.19
CA ILE A 453 1.31 1.14 -13.22
C ILE A 453 0.45 0.03 -12.63
N SER A 454 -0.54 -0.42 -13.37
CA SER A 454 -1.43 -1.53 -12.99
C SER A 454 -1.83 -2.36 -14.19
N THR A 455 -2.45 -3.51 -13.95
CA THR A 455 -3.06 -4.34 -15.00
C THR A 455 -4.57 -4.19 -15.00
N THR A 456 -5.21 -4.45 -16.14
CA THR A 456 -6.65 -4.27 -16.33
C THR A 456 -7.31 -5.51 -16.91
N ASP A 457 -8.65 -5.55 -16.80
CA ASP A 457 -9.49 -6.61 -17.35
C ASP A 457 -9.20 -7.99 -16.71
N GLY A 458 -8.72 -7.96 -15.47
CA GLY A 458 -8.47 -9.14 -14.63
C GLY A 458 -9.70 -9.62 -13.86
N VAL A 459 -9.53 -10.77 -13.23
CA VAL A 459 -10.52 -11.31 -12.30
C VAL A 459 -10.50 -10.52 -11.01
N LYS A 460 -11.69 -10.19 -10.47
CA LYS A 460 -11.76 -9.53 -9.16
C LYS A 460 -11.11 -10.43 -8.11
N PRO A 461 -10.13 -9.93 -7.33
CA PRO A 461 -9.42 -10.72 -6.34
C PRO A 461 -10.35 -11.03 -5.16
N VAL A 462 -10.93 -12.25 -5.16
CA VAL A 462 -11.77 -12.75 -4.07
C VAL A 462 -10.94 -13.26 -2.89
N TRP A 463 -9.65 -13.44 -3.08
CA TRP A 463 -8.65 -13.91 -2.12
C TRP A 463 -7.84 -12.77 -1.49
N TYR A 464 -8.18 -11.51 -1.75
CA TYR A 464 -7.49 -10.34 -1.16
C TYR A 464 -7.36 -10.49 0.36
N HIS A 465 -6.11 -10.44 0.86
CA HIS A 465 -5.75 -10.68 2.26
C HIS A 465 -6.21 -12.05 2.82
N LEU A 466 -6.29 -13.05 1.95
CA LEU A 466 -6.64 -14.44 2.28
C LEU A 466 -5.59 -15.41 1.74
N PRO A 467 -5.52 -16.66 2.25
CA PRO A 467 -4.51 -17.64 1.84
C PRO A 467 -4.43 -17.96 0.35
N GLY A 468 -5.48 -17.67 -0.43
CA GLY A 468 -5.47 -17.84 -1.89
C GLY A 468 -4.75 -16.73 -2.65
N ASP A 469 -4.18 -15.73 -1.95
CA ASP A 469 -3.28 -14.76 -2.57
C ASP A 469 -1.84 -15.30 -2.55
N ASP A 470 -1.60 -16.28 -3.40
CA ASP A 470 -0.32 -16.94 -3.61
C ASP A 470 0.22 -16.67 -5.03
N GLU A 471 1.30 -17.37 -5.42
CA GLU A 471 1.91 -17.22 -6.76
C GLU A 471 0.96 -17.58 -7.92
N THR A 472 -0.12 -18.29 -7.66
CA THR A 472 -1.13 -18.64 -8.70
C THR A 472 -2.16 -17.53 -8.94
N ALA A 473 -2.16 -16.50 -8.10
CA ALA A 473 -3.05 -15.35 -8.23
C ALA A 473 -2.66 -14.40 -9.39
N VAL A 474 -1.49 -14.61 -9.99
CA VAL A 474 -0.96 -13.80 -11.09
C VAL A 474 -0.67 -14.63 -12.35
N THR A 475 -0.48 -13.95 -13.45
CA THR A 475 -0.12 -14.53 -14.75
C THR A 475 1.27 -14.02 -15.15
N PRO A 476 2.33 -14.85 -15.09
CA PRO A 476 3.70 -14.42 -15.36
C PRO A 476 3.92 -13.73 -16.70
N GLU A 477 3.12 -14.06 -17.73
CA GLU A 477 3.24 -13.48 -19.06
C GLU A 477 2.80 -12.01 -19.12
N ILE A 478 1.84 -11.58 -18.31
CA ILE A 478 1.50 -10.15 -18.24
C ILE A 478 2.48 -9.39 -17.35
N MET A 479 3.03 -10.04 -16.33
CA MET A 479 4.10 -9.49 -15.51
C MET A 479 5.37 -9.27 -16.34
N GLU A 480 5.73 -10.21 -17.21
CA GLU A 480 6.82 -10.06 -18.18
C GLU A 480 6.64 -8.78 -19.02
N ASP A 481 5.42 -8.54 -19.51
CA ASP A 481 5.13 -7.33 -20.29
C ASP A 481 5.14 -6.05 -19.45
N VAL A 482 4.73 -6.09 -18.19
CA VAL A 482 4.87 -4.97 -17.24
C VAL A 482 6.35 -4.66 -17.00
N ALA A 483 7.18 -5.66 -16.71
CA ALA A 483 8.61 -5.48 -16.51
C ALA A 483 9.31 -4.94 -17.76
N LYS A 484 8.94 -5.44 -18.95
CA LYS A 484 9.41 -4.94 -20.24
C LYS A 484 8.99 -3.49 -20.49
N LEU A 485 7.77 -3.13 -20.14
CA LEU A 485 7.25 -1.76 -20.22
C LEU A 485 8.09 -0.81 -19.38
N ILE A 486 8.37 -1.20 -18.13
CA ILE A 486 9.21 -0.43 -17.21
C ILE A 486 10.62 -0.26 -17.79
N TYR A 487 11.24 -1.36 -18.22
CA TYR A 487 12.59 -1.34 -18.79
C TYR A 487 12.72 -0.33 -19.94
N LEU A 488 11.81 -0.37 -20.90
CA LEU A 488 11.83 0.52 -22.08
C LEU A 488 11.55 1.98 -21.68
N ALA A 489 10.47 2.22 -20.93
CA ALA A 489 10.06 3.56 -20.57
C ALA A 489 11.13 4.26 -19.71
N PHE A 490 11.80 3.53 -18.81
CA PHE A 490 12.87 4.10 -17.98
C PHE A 490 14.10 4.50 -18.75
N ILE A 491 14.51 3.70 -19.73
CA ILE A 491 15.65 4.05 -20.60
C ILE A 491 15.35 5.34 -21.35
N GLU A 492 14.16 5.47 -21.92
CA GLU A 492 13.77 6.68 -22.64
C GLU A 492 13.63 7.89 -21.70
N MET A 493 12.88 7.75 -20.63
CA MET A 493 12.59 8.83 -19.67
C MET A 493 13.86 9.32 -18.96
N ALA A 494 14.76 8.41 -18.54
CA ALA A 494 16.01 8.79 -17.88
C ALA A 494 16.98 9.53 -18.81
N ASN A 495 16.86 9.37 -20.14
CA ASN A 495 17.70 10.01 -21.14
C ASN A 495 17.06 11.21 -21.83
N ALA A 496 15.76 11.46 -21.63
CA ALA A 496 15.02 12.54 -22.27
C ALA A 496 15.37 13.92 -21.72
N ASP A 497 15.12 14.94 -22.52
CA ASP A 497 15.02 16.30 -22.05
C ASP A 497 13.62 16.50 -21.48
N LEU A 498 13.52 16.84 -20.19
CA LEU A 498 12.27 17.00 -19.47
C LEU A 498 12.08 18.48 -19.03
N PRO A 499 11.81 19.39 -19.98
CA PRO A 499 11.67 20.80 -19.67
C PRO A 499 10.39 21.04 -18.84
N GLY A 500 10.53 21.69 -17.70
CA GLY A 500 9.41 22.11 -16.86
C GLY A 500 8.87 21.05 -15.90
N LEU A 501 9.59 19.98 -15.70
CA LEU A 501 9.33 19.01 -14.62
C LEU A 501 10.14 19.34 -13.37
#